data_ac938b679bfc7e4625dc8bf5afc9cc67
#
_entry.id   ac938b679bfc7e4625dc8bf5afc9cc67
#
_cell.length_a   1.000
_cell.length_b   1.000
_cell.length_c   1.000
_cell.angle_alpha   90.00
_cell.angle_beta   90.00
_cell.angle_gamma   90.00
#
_symmetry.space_group_name_H-M   'P 1'
#
loop_
_entity.id
_entity.type
_entity.pdbx_description
1 polymer ?
#
loop_
_entity_poly.entity_id
_entity_poly.type
_entity_poly.pdbx_seq_one_letter_code
_entity_poly.pdbx_strand_id
1 'polypeptide(L)'
;MICSRLCAYCVLTLFISVPTAAISFEPLDDPESAIRRMVRANAEKDLPTLSRLMAHDADIISYAVAGRKYIGWTELEKGMREEFVNSQKLEIPIHELRVWRKGDLAWYAMELDYIRYVADGPELKRTVLPMQETGVLERRHGNWQLLSWHESFRSAQFGGSLASPPATPSVPAR
;
A
#
# COMPACT_ATOMS: atom_id res chain seq x y z
N MET A 1 42.38 -0.55 -73.12
CA MET A 1 42.91 -0.84 -71.78
C MET A 1 42.37 0.23 -70.86
N ILE A 2 41.25 -0.08 -70.18
CA ILE A 2 40.66 0.81 -69.18
C ILE A 2 40.35 -0.06 -67.99
N CYS A 3 41.10 0.14 -66.90
CA CYS A 3 41.01 -0.63 -65.65
C CYS A 3 39.99 0.05 -64.75
N SER A 4 38.83 -0.58 -64.54
CA SER A 4 37.78 -0.10 -63.64
C SER A 4 38.03 -0.67 -62.20
N ARG A 5 38.32 0.21 -61.26
CA ARG A 5 38.46 -0.15 -59.81
C ARG A 5 37.11 -0.01 -59.19
N LEU A 6 36.52 -1.14 -58.81
CA LEU A 6 35.36 -1.19 -57.87
C LEU A 6 35.86 -0.95 -56.43
N CYS A 7 35.39 0.10 -55.84
CA CYS A 7 35.58 0.41 -54.42
C CYS A 7 34.41 -0.19 -53.64
N ALA A 8 34.63 -1.28 -52.89
CA ALA A 8 33.64 -1.92 -52.02
C ALA A 8 33.59 -1.14 -50.67
N TYR A 9 32.51 -0.40 -50.43
CA TYR A 9 32.21 0.17 -49.14
C TYR A 9 31.60 -0.91 -48.21
N CYS A 10 32.38 -1.36 -47.25
CA CYS A 10 31.92 -2.25 -46.18
C CYS A 10 31.25 -1.39 -45.13
N VAL A 11 29.91 -1.34 -45.10
CA VAL A 11 29.14 -0.68 -44.05
C VAL A 11 29.07 -1.62 -42.85
N LEU A 12 29.88 -1.34 -41.82
CA LEU A 12 29.85 -2.07 -40.54
C LEU A 12 28.70 -1.55 -39.70
N THR A 13 27.56 -2.22 -39.73
CA THR A 13 26.44 -1.94 -38.85
C THR A 13 26.71 -2.44 -37.42
N LEU A 14 27.01 -1.50 -36.53
CA LEU A 14 27.19 -1.79 -35.11
C LEU A 14 25.81 -1.98 -34.47
N PHE A 15 25.41 -3.23 -34.16
CA PHE A 15 24.23 -3.51 -33.35
C PHE A 15 24.55 -3.23 -31.90
N ILE A 16 24.07 -2.09 -31.38
CA ILE A 16 24.11 -1.79 -29.95
C ILE A 16 22.97 -2.57 -29.28
N SER A 17 23.29 -3.72 -28.69
CA SER A 17 22.36 -4.45 -27.83
C SER A 17 22.20 -3.67 -26.52
N VAL A 18 21.09 -2.96 -26.37
CA VAL A 18 20.69 -2.36 -25.09
C VAL A 18 20.21 -3.51 -24.20
N PRO A 19 20.86 -3.78 -23.06
CA PRO A 19 20.33 -4.79 -22.13
C PRO A 19 19.00 -4.29 -21.59
N THR A 20 17.91 -4.92 -21.99
CA THR A 20 16.62 -4.77 -21.32
C THR A 20 16.79 -5.37 -19.93
N ALA A 21 16.96 -4.53 -18.92
CA ALA A 21 16.90 -4.97 -17.54
C ALA A 21 15.49 -5.55 -17.31
N ALA A 22 15.38 -6.88 -17.37
CA ALA A 22 14.21 -7.56 -16.92
C ALA A 22 14.08 -7.26 -15.42
N ILE A 23 13.03 -6.52 -15.03
CA ILE A 23 12.67 -6.35 -13.63
C ILE A 23 12.29 -7.74 -13.16
N SER A 24 13.23 -8.43 -12.55
CA SER A 24 13.02 -9.72 -11.93
C SER A 24 12.15 -9.47 -10.70
N PHE A 25 10.89 -9.82 -10.83
CA PHE A 25 9.93 -9.77 -9.74
C PHE A 25 10.24 -11.00 -8.86
N GLU A 26 10.98 -10.81 -7.77
CA GLU A 26 11.17 -11.89 -6.80
C GLU A 26 9.79 -12.27 -6.23
N PRO A 27 9.44 -13.56 -6.24
CA PRO A 27 8.23 -14.03 -5.59
C PRO A 27 8.29 -13.64 -4.12
N LEU A 28 7.25 -13.00 -3.61
CA LEU A 28 7.14 -12.67 -2.19
C LEU A 28 6.74 -13.95 -1.44
N ASP A 29 7.73 -14.79 -1.13
CA ASP A 29 7.52 -16.06 -0.43
C ASP A 29 7.09 -15.89 1.03
N ASP A 30 7.20 -14.67 1.55
CA ASP A 30 6.97 -14.31 2.93
C ASP A 30 5.91 -13.19 3.06
N PRO A 31 4.85 -13.39 3.89
CA PRO A 31 3.79 -12.43 4.05
C PRO A 31 4.24 -11.09 4.67
N GLU A 32 5.28 -11.10 5.52
CA GLU A 32 5.83 -9.87 6.09
C GLU A 32 6.45 -8.99 5.00
N SER A 33 7.21 -9.59 4.10
CA SER A 33 7.79 -8.88 2.94
C SER A 33 6.71 -8.28 2.05
N ALA A 34 5.58 -8.97 1.85
CA ALA A 34 4.44 -8.45 1.11
C ALA A 34 3.83 -7.21 1.77
N ILE A 35 3.63 -7.23 3.09
CA ILE A 35 3.10 -6.10 3.86
C ILE A 35 4.05 -4.90 3.76
N ARG A 36 5.34 -5.10 4.03
CA ARG A 36 6.34 -4.02 3.95
C ARG A 36 6.43 -3.41 2.56
N ARG A 37 6.31 -4.22 1.52
CA ARG A 37 6.28 -3.76 0.14
C ARG A 37 5.02 -2.96 -0.16
N MET A 38 3.87 -3.38 0.35
CA MET A 38 2.60 -2.68 0.20
C MET A 38 2.65 -1.29 0.87
N VAL A 39 3.16 -1.21 2.11
CA VAL A 39 3.33 0.06 2.82
C VAL A 39 4.28 0.99 2.06
N ARG A 40 5.38 0.46 1.53
CA ARG A 40 6.31 1.24 0.71
C ARG A 40 5.65 1.73 -0.57
N ALA A 41 4.95 0.85 -1.31
CA ALA A 41 4.24 1.23 -2.53
C ALA A 41 3.17 2.31 -2.28
N ASN A 42 2.52 2.27 -1.11
CA ASN A 42 1.59 3.32 -0.69
C ASN A 42 2.32 4.65 -0.47
N ALA A 43 3.43 4.67 0.26
CA ALA A 43 4.24 5.87 0.48
C ALA A 43 4.79 6.44 -0.85
N GLU A 44 5.18 5.58 -1.78
CA GLU A 44 5.68 5.93 -3.11
C GLU A 44 4.56 6.26 -4.12
N LYS A 45 3.29 6.06 -3.73
CA LYS A 45 2.10 6.22 -4.59
C LYS A 45 2.13 5.28 -5.81
N ASP A 46 2.78 4.12 -5.68
CA ASP A 46 2.90 3.10 -6.73
C ASP A 46 1.64 2.24 -6.79
N LEU A 47 0.59 2.80 -7.41
CA LEU A 47 -0.68 2.11 -7.58
C LEU A 47 -0.59 0.78 -8.37
N PRO A 48 0.22 0.66 -9.43
CA PRO A 48 0.44 -0.62 -10.09
C PRO A 48 0.97 -1.71 -9.18
N THR A 49 1.89 -1.40 -8.26
CA THR A 49 2.39 -2.37 -7.28
C THR A 49 1.32 -2.69 -6.24
N LEU A 50 0.59 -1.69 -5.72
CA LEU A 50 -0.54 -1.92 -4.81
C LEU A 50 -1.60 -2.83 -5.42
N SER A 51 -1.97 -2.59 -6.69
CA SER A 51 -2.92 -3.43 -7.41
C SER A 51 -2.52 -4.91 -7.46
N ARG A 52 -1.23 -5.21 -7.58
CA ARG A 52 -0.75 -6.61 -7.57
C ARG A 52 -0.73 -7.25 -6.19
N LEU A 53 -0.57 -6.44 -5.15
CA LEU A 53 -0.47 -6.90 -3.76
C LEU A 53 -1.84 -6.99 -3.06
N MET A 54 -2.90 -6.51 -3.68
CA MET A 54 -4.27 -6.55 -3.14
C MET A 54 -5.14 -7.52 -3.92
N ALA A 55 -6.07 -8.17 -3.22
CA ALA A 55 -7.07 -9.00 -3.84
C ALA A 55 -8.13 -8.14 -4.54
N HIS A 56 -8.63 -8.62 -5.68
CA HIS A 56 -9.61 -7.90 -6.51
C HIS A 56 -11.03 -8.46 -6.39
N ASP A 57 -11.30 -9.20 -5.30
CA ASP A 57 -12.64 -9.75 -5.06
C ASP A 57 -13.64 -8.60 -4.82
N ALA A 58 -14.82 -8.73 -5.41
CA ALA A 58 -15.80 -7.64 -5.42
C ALA A 58 -16.54 -7.45 -4.09
N ASP A 59 -16.50 -8.45 -3.20
CA ASP A 59 -17.23 -8.51 -1.94
C ASP A 59 -16.34 -8.29 -0.70
N ILE A 60 -15.04 -8.12 -0.88
CA ILE A 60 -14.11 -7.83 0.21
C ILE A 60 -14.38 -6.43 0.76
N ILE A 61 -14.43 -6.34 2.08
CA ILE A 61 -14.66 -5.08 2.79
C ILE A 61 -13.39 -4.69 3.54
N SER A 62 -12.98 -3.44 3.39
CA SER A 62 -11.89 -2.84 4.18
C SER A 62 -12.36 -1.55 4.84
N TYR A 63 -11.89 -1.32 6.06
CA TYR A 63 -12.22 -0.14 6.85
C TYR A 63 -10.97 0.71 7.02
N ALA A 64 -10.99 1.88 6.42
CA ALA A 64 -9.96 2.87 6.64
C ALA A 64 -10.30 3.78 7.82
N VAL A 65 -9.28 4.48 8.31
CA VAL A 65 -9.40 5.43 9.41
C VAL A 65 -10.52 6.47 9.15
N ALA A 66 -11.09 7.00 10.21
CA ALA A 66 -12.24 7.92 10.18
C ALA A 66 -13.54 7.29 9.62
N GLY A 67 -13.65 5.94 9.64
CA GLY A 67 -14.88 5.23 9.31
C GLY A 67 -15.15 5.10 7.81
N ARG A 68 -14.17 5.40 6.96
CA ARG A 68 -14.29 5.17 5.52
C ARG A 68 -14.30 3.66 5.23
N LYS A 69 -15.26 3.22 4.45
CA LYS A 69 -15.44 1.83 4.04
C LYS A 69 -15.21 1.72 2.53
N TYR A 70 -14.53 0.66 2.12
CA TYR A 70 -14.38 0.28 0.72
C TYR A 70 -14.93 -1.12 0.50
N ILE A 71 -15.65 -1.32 -0.60
CA ILE A 71 -16.19 -2.63 -1.03
C ILE A 71 -15.55 -2.98 -2.36
N GLY A 72 -14.70 -4.02 -2.34
CA GLY A 72 -13.96 -4.48 -3.48
C GLY A 72 -12.86 -3.54 -3.96
N TRP A 73 -12.07 -4.04 -4.93
CA TRP A 73 -10.91 -3.31 -5.45
C TRP A 73 -11.25 -1.98 -6.11
N THR A 74 -12.35 -1.92 -6.89
CA THR A 74 -12.68 -0.72 -7.68
C THR A 74 -12.89 0.52 -6.81
N GLU A 75 -13.59 0.37 -5.68
CA GLU A 75 -13.80 1.48 -4.75
C GLU A 75 -12.50 1.88 -4.05
N LEU A 76 -11.71 0.88 -3.66
CA LEU A 76 -10.42 1.09 -3.01
C LEU A 76 -9.45 1.82 -3.94
N GLU A 77 -9.29 1.34 -5.19
CA GLU A 77 -8.41 1.96 -6.17
C GLU A 77 -8.77 3.43 -6.40
N LYS A 78 -10.07 3.73 -6.52
CA LYS A 78 -10.55 5.11 -6.65
C LYS A 78 -10.13 5.95 -5.44
N GLY A 79 -10.34 5.44 -4.23
CA GLY A 79 -9.95 6.14 -3.01
C GLY A 79 -8.45 6.40 -2.89
N MET A 80 -7.62 5.43 -3.29
CA MET A 80 -6.16 5.59 -3.34
C MET A 80 -5.74 6.65 -4.37
N ARG A 81 -6.33 6.65 -5.56
CA ARG A 81 -6.06 7.68 -6.58
C ARG A 81 -6.37 9.09 -6.08
N GLU A 82 -7.51 9.27 -5.42
CA GLU A 82 -7.91 10.55 -4.80
C GLU A 82 -6.89 10.99 -3.75
N GLU A 83 -6.47 10.07 -2.86
CA GLU A 83 -5.48 10.36 -1.83
C GLU A 83 -4.12 10.73 -2.43
N PHE A 84 -3.66 10.02 -3.45
CA PHE A 84 -2.38 10.26 -4.11
C PHE A 84 -2.33 11.60 -4.86
N VAL A 85 -3.46 12.02 -5.43
CA VAL A 85 -3.57 13.34 -6.06
C VAL A 85 -3.55 14.46 -5.00
N ASN A 86 -4.24 14.25 -3.89
CA ASN A 86 -4.39 15.25 -2.84
C ASN A 86 -3.17 15.37 -1.91
N SER A 87 -2.24 14.43 -1.97
CA SER A 87 -1.03 14.42 -1.14
C SER A 87 0.19 14.72 -1.99
N GLN A 88 0.99 15.72 -1.64
CA GLN A 88 2.26 16.01 -2.31
C GLN A 88 3.30 14.92 -1.99
N LYS A 89 3.36 14.50 -0.73
CA LYS A 89 4.26 13.46 -0.22
C LYS A 89 3.55 12.64 0.85
N LEU A 90 3.87 11.35 0.89
CA LEU A 90 3.50 10.42 1.96
C LEU A 90 4.75 9.81 2.57
N GLU A 91 4.74 9.64 3.89
CA GLU A 91 5.72 8.84 4.63
C GLU A 91 4.94 7.93 5.57
N ILE A 92 5.32 6.65 5.62
CA ILE A 92 4.58 5.66 6.40
C ILE A 92 5.57 4.78 7.18
N PRO A 93 6.24 5.35 8.21
CA PRO A 93 7.12 4.57 9.08
C PRO A 93 6.32 3.56 9.90
N ILE A 94 6.72 2.30 9.82
CA ILE A 94 6.21 1.20 10.65
C ILE A 94 7.01 1.19 11.96
N HIS A 95 6.32 1.22 13.09
CA HIS A 95 6.90 1.14 14.43
C HIS A 95 6.91 -0.29 14.96
N GLU A 96 5.82 -1.02 14.75
CA GLU A 96 5.70 -2.43 15.11
C GLU A 96 4.96 -3.18 13.98
N LEU A 97 5.41 -4.40 13.69
CA LEU A 97 4.75 -5.32 12.77
C LEU A 97 4.88 -6.74 13.32
N ARG A 98 3.76 -7.39 13.51
CA ARG A 98 3.68 -8.81 13.85
C ARG A 98 2.86 -9.52 12.80
N VAL A 99 3.39 -10.64 12.32
CA VAL A 99 2.75 -11.46 11.30
C VAL A 99 2.64 -12.90 11.78
N TRP A 100 1.49 -13.48 11.57
CA TRP A 100 1.23 -14.90 11.83
C TRP A 100 0.78 -15.57 10.55
N ARG A 101 1.12 -16.83 10.39
CA ARG A 101 0.81 -17.60 9.19
C ARG A 101 0.27 -18.97 9.53
N LYS A 102 -0.74 -19.43 8.74
CA LYS A 102 -1.24 -20.80 8.77
C LYS A 102 -1.57 -21.25 7.35
N GLY A 103 -0.70 -22.08 6.76
CA GLY A 103 -0.83 -22.49 5.35
C GLY A 103 -0.73 -21.29 4.40
N ASP A 104 -1.77 -21.09 3.60
CA ASP A 104 -1.88 -20.00 2.63
C ASP A 104 -2.61 -18.77 3.17
N LEU A 105 -2.90 -18.73 4.47
CA LEU A 105 -3.44 -17.56 5.15
C LEU A 105 -2.40 -16.95 6.08
N ALA A 106 -2.38 -15.64 6.13
CA ALA A 106 -1.62 -14.87 7.10
C ALA A 106 -2.47 -13.72 7.64
N TRP A 107 -2.18 -13.27 8.86
CA TRP A 107 -2.77 -12.07 9.42
C TRP A 107 -1.69 -11.28 10.12
N TYR A 108 -1.91 -9.98 10.25
CA TYR A 108 -0.96 -9.10 10.88
C TYR A 108 -1.62 -8.08 11.80
N ALA A 109 -0.79 -7.58 12.71
CA ALA A 109 -1.06 -6.36 13.46
C ALA A 109 0.13 -5.42 13.29
N MET A 110 -0.14 -4.14 13.05
CA MET A 110 0.88 -3.14 12.74
C MET A 110 0.56 -1.82 13.45
N GLU A 111 1.61 -1.16 13.93
CA GLU A 111 1.57 0.25 14.34
C GLU A 111 2.42 1.07 13.40
N LEU A 112 1.88 2.18 12.94
CA LEU A 112 2.56 3.07 12.01
C LEU A 112 2.15 4.53 12.23
N ASP A 113 2.90 5.45 11.64
CA ASP A 113 2.44 6.81 11.44
C ASP A 113 2.13 7.03 9.95
N TYR A 114 0.93 7.53 9.65
CA TYR A 114 0.58 7.97 8.30
C TYR A 114 0.82 9.48 8.21
N ILE A 115 1.89 9.88 7.54
CA ILE A 115 2.34 11.27 7.45
C ILE A 115 2.02 11.81 6.08
N ARG A 116 1.14 12.80 6.03
CA ARG A 116 0.72 13.50 4.82
C ARG A 116 1.32 14.88 4.73
N TYR A 117 1.75 15.23 3.53
CA TYR A 117 2.12 16.60 3.17
C TYR A 117 1.15 17.08 2.09
N VAL A 118 0.41 18.13 2.37
CA VAL A 118 -0.60 18.73 1.48
C VAL A 118 -0.24 20.19 1.22
N ALA A 119 -0.43 20.65 -0.01
CA ALA A 119 -0.22 22.05 -0.34
C ALA A 119 -1.19 22.96 0.47
N ASP A 120 -0.64 23.98 1.10
CA ASP A 120 -1.37 25.03 1.84
C ASP A 120 -0.81 26.39 1.43
N GLY A 121 -1.28 26.90 0.30
CA GLY A 121 -0.67 28.05 -0.36
C GLY A 121 0.76 27.74 -0.84
N PRO A 122 1.75 28.58 -0.48
CA PRO A 122 3.15 28.37 -0.84
C PRO A 122 3.86 27.29 0.02
N GLU A 123 3.23 26.85 1.11
CA GLU A 123 3.83 25.92 2.08
C GLU A 123 3.25 24.51 1.96
N LEU A 124 3.93 23.55 2.60
CA LEU A 124 3.44 22.19 2.77
C LEU A 124 2.99 21.99 4.22
N LYS A 125 1.71 21.75 4.40
CA LYS A 125 1.16 21.35 5.70
C LYS A 125 1.42 19.88 5.94
N ARG A 126 2.17 19.58 6.99
CA ARG A 126 2.44 18.23 7.47
C ARG A 126 1.39 17.81 8.49
N THR A 127 0.76 16.67 8.27
CA THR A 127 -0.18 16.04 9.21
C THR A 127 0.33 14.64 9.55
N VAL A 128 0.34 14.29 10.83
CA VAL A 128 0.73 12.95 11.32
C VAL A 128 -0.52 12.29 11.91
N LEU A 129 -0.82 11.10 11.43
CA LEU A 129 -1.90 10.27 11.92
C LEU A 129 -1.28 8.97 12.50
N PRO A 130 -1.09 8.87 13.82
CA PRO A 130 -0.65 7.64 14.43
C PRO A 130 -1.77 6.61 14.37
N MET A 131 -1.46 5.49 13.74
CA MET A 131 -2.45 4.46 13.40
C MET A 131 -2.03 3.10 13.89
N GLN A 132 -3.02 2.26 14.06
CA GLN A 132 -2.88 0.82 14.18
C GLN A 132 -3.73 0.16 13.11
N GLU A 133 -3.22 -0.91 12.57
CA GLU A 133 -3.84 -1.63 11.46
C GLU A 133 -3.77 -3.14 11.70
N THR A 134 -4.83 -3.83 11.37
CA THR A 134 -4.86 -5.29 11.28
C THR A 134 -5.37 -5.69 9.91
N GLY A 135 -4.88 -6.81 9.39
CA GLY A 135 -5.35 -7.30 8.10
C GLY A 135 -5.10 -8.78 7.90
N VAL A 136 -5.65 -9.28 6.81
CA VAL A 136 -5.56 -10.69 6.40
C VAL A 136 -5.03 -10.77 4.99
N LEU A 137 -4.07 -11.65 4.77
CA LEU A 137 -3.52 -11.98 3.47
C LEU A 137 -3.82 -13.44 3.13
N GLU A 138 -3.96 -13.69 1.84
CA GLU A 138 -4.03 -15.03 1.27
C GLU A 138 -2.95 -15.21 0.20
N ARG A 139 -2.38 -16.40 0.14
CA ARG A 139 -1.43 -16.75 -0.90
C ARG A 139 -2.20 -17.28 -2.12
N ARG A 140 -2.22 -16.48 -3.20
CA ARG A 140 -2.89 -16.81 -4.48
C ARG A 140 -1.86 -16.89 -5.60
N HIS A 141 -1.84 -17.98 -6.33
CA HIS A 141 -0.91 -18.17 -7.45
C HIS A 141 0.57 -17.91 -7.07
N GLY A 142 0.95 -18.32 -5.86
CA GLY A 142 2.32 -18.15 -5.35
C GLY A 142 2.63 -16.77 -4.74
N ASN A 143 1.72 -15.81 -4.80
CA ASN A 143 1.91 -14.46 -4.28
C ASN A 143 0.97 -14.18 -3.10
N TRP A 144 1.47 -13.48 -2.09
CA TRP A 144 0.65 -12.98 -0.99
C TRP A 144 -0.12 -11.74 -1.45
N GLN A 145 -1.44 -11.76 -1.26
CA GLN A 145 -2.35 -10.65 -1.54
C GLN A 145 -3.13 -10.28 -0.29
N LEU A 146 -3.24 -8.99 -0.01
CA LEU A 146 -4.08 -8.47 1.06
C LEU A 146 -5.54 -8.61 0.68
N LEU A 147 -6.31 -9.31 1.52
CA LEU A 147 -7.76 -9.47 1.34
C LEU A 147 -8.50 -8.27 1.93
N SER A 148 -8.22 -7.97 3.20
CA SER A 148 -8.95 -6.97 3.96
C SER A 148 -8.07 -6.40 5.05
N TRP A 149 -8.33 -5.16 5.45
CA TRP A 149 -7.70 -4.54 6.61
C TRP A 149 -8.68 -3.65 7.36
N HIS A 150 -8.31 -3.34 8.59
CA HIS A 150 -9.00 -2.38 9.43
C HIS A 150 -7.99 -1.45 10.09
N GLU A 151 -8.17 -0.18 9.89
CA GLU A 151 -7.38 0.90 10.48
C GLU A 151 -8.14 1.58 11.61
N SER A 152 -7.39 2.00 12.63
CA SER A 152 -7.89 2.88 13.68
C SER A 152 -6.78 3.80 14.18
N PHE A 153 -7.16 4.90 14.82
CA PHE A 153 -6.17 5.75 15.48
C PHE A 153 -5.66 5.10 16.75
N ARG A 154 -4.37 5.27 17.06
CA ARG A 154 -3.84 4.92 18.38
C ARG A 154 -4.39 5.90 19.42
N SER A 155 -4.99 5.37 20.50
CA SER A 155 -5.80 6.12 21.48
C SER A 155 -5.04 7.23 22.23
N ALA A 156 -3.72 7.21 22.29
CA ALA A 156 -2.92 8.20 23.01
C ALA A 156 -3.04 9.64 22.45
N GLN A 157 -3.62 9.83 21.26
CA GLN A 157 -3.78 11.16 20.66
C GLN A 157 -5.17 11.75 20.74
N PHE A 158 -6.19 10.95 21.04
CA PHE A 158 -7.49 11.49 21.40
C PHE A 158 -7.54 11.66 22.92
N GLY A 159 -6.74 12.60 23.45
CA GLY A 159 -6.74 12.98 24.87
C GLY A 159 -8.05 13.65 25.34
N GLY A 160 -9.15 13.36 24.67
CA GLY A 160 -10.48 13.50 25.19
C GLY A 160 -10.80 12.27 26.02
N SER A 161 -10.88 12.44 27.33
CA SER A 161 -11.51 11.50 28.24
C SER A 161 -12.71 10.87 27.53
N LEU A 162 -12.65 9.55 27.28
CA LEU A 162 -13.86 8.82 26.97
C LEU A 162 -14.77 9.05 28.18
N ALA A 163 -15.72 9.94 28.07
CA ALA A 163 -16.71 10.17 29.10
C ALA A 163 -17.27 8.80 29.46
N SER A 164 -17.16 8.42 30.72
CA SER A 164 -17.72 7.17 31.22
C SER A 164 -19.15 7.07 30.68
N PRO A 165 -19.56 5.91 30.16
CA PRO A 165 -20.94 5.75 29.70
C PRO A 165 -21.88 6.18 30.81
N PRO A 166 -22.99 6.88 30.50
CA PRO A 166 -23.93 7.29 31.53
C PRO A 166 -24.34 6.08 32.37
N ALA A 167 -24.30 6.25 33.68
CA ALA A 167 -24.66 5.19 34.60
C ALA A 167 -26.02 4.62 34.21
N THR A 168 -26.09 3.32 34.00
CA THR A 168 -27.35 2.64 33.71
C THR A 168 -28.33 2.91 34.89
N PRO A 169 -29.53 3.45 34.61
CA PRO A 169 -30.49 3.70 35.66
C PRO A 169 -30.79 2.36 36.37
N SER A 170 -30.62 2.33 37.69
CA SER A 170 -30.96 1.18 38.52
C SER A 170 -32.45 0.91 38.39
N VAL A 171 -32.81 -0.27 37.88
CA VAL A 171 -34.20 -0.72 37.86
C VAL A 171 -34.57 -1.01 39.33
N PRO A 172 -35.63 -0.39 39.90
CA PRO A 172 -36.07 -0.71 41.27
C PRO A 172 -36.55 -2.15 41.28
N ALA A 173 -36.06 -2.92 42.28
CA ALA A 173 -36.56 -4.28 42.55
C ALA A 173 -38.05 -4.20 42.92
N ARG A 174 -38.87 -5.04 42.29
CA ARG A 174 -40.27 -5.27 42.66
C ARG A 174 -40.34 -6.33 43.75
#